data_fc8456bfcf485953200ca986c8cb8ab2
#
_entry.id   fc8456bfcf485953200ca986c8cb8ab2
#
_cell.length_a   1.000
_cell.length_b   1.000
_cell.length_c   1.000
_cell.angle_alpha   90.00
_cell.angle_beta   90.00
_cell.angle_gamma   90.00
#
_symmetry.space_group_name_H-M   'P 1'
#
loop_
_entity.id
_entity.type
_entity.pdbx_description
1 polymer ?
#
loop_
_entity_poly.entity_id
_entity_poly.type
_entity_poly.pdbx_seq_one_letter_code
_entity_poly.pdbx_strand_id
1 'polypeptide(L)'
;MSLNRVLIVGGGPAGMTAAIALARRGVRSEIVEREVDWRPAGIGIGLQSPPMRALRELDLLSPLQQRSWHHPVIDMMRADGMKVAEMPQMNVLGPEDPPFVTMSRMVLHEVLEERLRSSGVPVRLGVTVSSVDDGDVTFTDGTWGSYDVVVGADGVHSAMRPMLLPDAPEPAYAGQVIWRLDVRKPDELERYTMMLGRETRLGLVPIAPGRAYVWMLDSSAGPERPPAEQLLETLQERLSAFGFVVPEIAAQITSPDQIDFRALYWLLVSPPWGAGRAVLIGDAAHTTTPHMAWGVGLAIEDALVLADLVGDGVDAGELAGRLSERRFERCRLVVDGSLQLSRWEREPDTPGADPGRLIGETFKALAGPI
;
A
#
# COMPACT_ATOMS: atom_id res chain seq x y z
N MET A 1 -25.50 -20.96 -4.19
CA MET A 1 -24.93 -21.40 -5.49
C MET A 1 -23.42 -21.20 -5.42
N SER A 2 -22.60 -22.07 -6.02
CA SER A 2 -21.15 -21.83 -6.03
C SER A 2 -20.84 -20.61 -6.88
N LEU A 3 -20.14 -19.62 -6.30
CA LEU A 3 -19.67 -18.43 -7.01
C LEU A 3 -18.52 -18.84 -7.93
N ASN A 4 -18.72 -18.79 -9.25
CA ASN A 4 -17.80 -19.37 -10.22
C ASN A 4 -17.19 -18.35 -11.19
N ARG A 5 -17.69 -17.11 -11.23
CA ARG A 5 -17.23 -16.09 -12.14
C ARG A 5 -17.10 -14.74 -11.43
N VAL A 6 -15.87 -14.34 -11.14
CA VAL A 6 -15.55 -13.10 -10.43
C VAL A 6 -14.85 -12.11 -11.38
N LEU A 7 -15.35 -10.88 -11.43
CA LEU A 7 -14.64 -9.78 -12.06
C LEU A 7 -13.84 -9.01 -10.99
N ILE A 8 -12.58 -8.69 -11.30
CA ILE A 8 -11.74 -7.85 -10.46
C ILE A 8 -11.39 -6.60 -11.26
N VAL A 9 -11.75 -5.45 -10.71
CA VAL A 9 -11.53 -4.12 -11.32
C VAL A 9 -10.31 -3.49 -10.66
N GLY A 10 -9.20 -3.44 -11.40
CA GLY A 10 -7.89 -2.95 -10.95
C GLY A 10 -6.84 -4.05 -10.82
N GLY A 11 -5.74 -3.88 -11.56
CA GLY A 11 -4.58 -4.79 -11.62
C GLY A 11 -3.47 -4.43 -10.62
N GLY A 12 -3.78 -3.72 -9.54
CA GLY A 12 -2.86 -3.42 -8.45
C GLY A 12 -2.63 -4.61 -7.51
N PRO A 13 -1.80 -4.45 -6.45
CA PRO A 13 -1.51 -5.53 -5.50
C PRO A 13 -2.77 -6.17 -4.88
N ALA A 14 -3.81 -5.38 -4.57
CA ALA A 14 -5.09 -5.87 -4.06
C ALA A 14 -5.77 -6.83 -5.06
N GLY A 15 -5.95 -6.38 -6.29
CA GLY A 15 -6.65 -7.15 -7.32
C GLY A 15 -5.87 -8.38 -7.76
N MET A 16 -4.56 -8.26 -7.97
CA MET A 16 -3.72 -9.43 -8.31
C MET A 16 -3.73 -10.47 -7.20
N THR A 17 -3.61 -10.04 -5.93
CA THR A 17 -3.63 -10.97 -4.79
C THR A 17 -5.01 -11.64 -4.67
N ALA A 18 -6.11 -10.90 -4.87
CA ALA A 18 -7.46 -11.46 -4.85
C ALA A 18 -7.65 -12.52 -5.94
N ALA A 19 -7.19 -12.25 -7.16
CA ALA A 19 -7.26 -13.21 -8.25
C ALA A 19 -6.47 -14.51 -7.97
N ILE A 20 -5.24 -14.36 -7.43
CA ILE A 20 -4.39 -15.48 -7.03
C ILE A 20 -5.07 -16.31 -5.91
N ALA A 21 -5.61 -15.65 -4.90
CA ALA A 21 -6.27 -16.30 -3.78
C ALA A 21 -7.55 -17.05 -4.21
N LEU A 22 -8.37 -16.44 -5.08
CA LEU A 22 -9.55 -17.04 -5.67
C LEU A 22 -9.20 -18.26 -6.54
N ALA A 23 -8.18 -18.15 -7.39
CA ALA A 23 -7.72 -19.26 -8.22
C ALA A 23 -7.27 -20.46 -7.36
N ARG A 24 -6.61 -20.21 -6.22
CA ARG A 24 -6.23 -21.26 -5.26
C ARG A 24 -7.45 -21.98 -4.64
N ARG A 25 -8.59 -21.30 -4.54
CA ARG A 25 -9.88 -21.87 -4.10
C ARG A 25 -10.69 -22.49 -5.25
N GLY A 26 -10.13 -22.55 -6.47
CA GLY A 26 -10.81 -23.07 -7.66
C GLY A 26 -11.89 -22.15 -8.25
N VAL A 27 -11.93 -20.89 -7.82
CA VAL A 27 -12.86 -19.87 -8.31
C VAL A 27 -12.24 -19.16 -9.53
N ARG A 28 -12.97 -19.11 -10.64
CA ARG A 28 -12.53 -18.42 -11.86
C ARG A 28 -12.70 -16.92 -11.71
N SER A 29 -11.66 -16.17 -12.04
CA SER A 29 -11.71 -14.71 -12.07
C SER A 29 -11.05 -14.18 -13.31
N GLU A 30 -11.35 -12.92 -13.65
CA GLU A 30 -10.63 -12.12 -14.63
C GLU A 30 -10.35 -10.73 -14.05
N ILE A 31 -9.26 -10.10 -14.51
CA ILE A 31 -8.88 -8.75 -14.11
C ILE A 31 -9.10 -7.80 -15.29
N VAL A 32 -9.68 -6.62 -15.04
CA VAL A 32 -9.61 -5.48 -15.94
C VAL A 32 -8.74 -4.39 -15.31
N GLU A 33 -7.83 -3.80 -16.11
CA GLU A 33 -6.94 -2.73 -15.70
C GLU A 33 -7.02 -1.60 -16.73
N ARG A 34 -7.22 -0.37 -16.25
CA ARG A 34 -7.38 0.81 -17.12
C ARG A 34 -6.10 1.21 -17.84
N GLU A 35 -4.95 0.94 -17.23
CA GLU A 35 -3.65 1.29 -17.82
C GLU A 35 -3.27 0.27 -18.90
N VAL A 36 -2.79 0.76 -20.02
CA VAL A 36 -2.30 -0.07 -21.13
C VAL A 36 -0.90 -0.60 -20.82
N ASP A 37 -0.06 0.24 -20.18
CA ASP A 37 1.25 -0.16 -19.65
C ASP A 37 1.07 -0.54 -18.19
N TRP A 38 0.98 -1.85 -17.94
CA TRP A 38 0.68 -2.39 -16.61
C TRP A 38 1.91 -2.36 -15.71
N ARG A 39 2.28 -1.16 -15.29
CA ARG A 39 3.42 -0.93 -14.38
C ARG A 39 2.96 -0.24 -13.10
N PRO A 40 3.50 -0.64 -11.94
CA PRO A 40 3.15 0.01 -10.69
C PRO A 40 3.70 1.43 -10.62
N ALA A 41 2.89 2.36 -10.15
CA ALA A 41 3.35 3.70 -9.82
C ALA A 41 4.17 3.68 -8.51
N GLY A 42 5.19 4.55 -8.43
CA GLY A 42 6.03 4.71 -7.25
C GLY A 42 7.29 3.83 -7.26
N ILE A 43 8.13 3.99 -6.24
CA ILE A 43 9.51 3.49 -6.23
C ILE A 43 9.67 2.29 -5.32
N GLY A 44 9.55 2.51 -4.01
CA GLY A 44 9.77 1.48 -3.00
C GLY A 44 8.50 1.12 -2.24
N ILE A 45 8.53 -0.04 -1.62
CA ILE A 45 7.47 -0.54 -0.75
C ILE A 45 8.06 -1.40 0.37
N GLY A 46 7.41 -1.36 1.54
CA GLY A 46 7.74 -2.21 2.67
C GLY A 46 6.58 -3.12 3.07
N LEU A 47 6.89 -4.30 3.55
CA LEU A 47 5.94 -5.27 4.08
C LEU A 47 6.36 -5.73 5.48
N GLN A 48 5.46 -5.57 6.42
CA GLN A 48 5.57 -6.07 7.80
C GLN A 48 5.28 -7.57 7.87
N SER A 49 5.76 -8.24 8.92
CA SER A 49 5.57 -9.69 9.07
C SER A 49 4.10 -10.16 9.13
N PRO A 50 3.12 -9.45 9.74
CA PRO A 50 1.75 -9.94 9.77
C PRO A 50 1.12 -10.13 8.37
N PRO A 51 1.12 -9.16 7.43
CA PRO A 51 0.60 -9.40 6.08
C PRO A 51 1.44 -10.40 5.26
N MET A 52 2.70 -10.62 5.60
CA MET A 52 3.51 -11.66 4.95
C MET A 52 3.00 -13.07 5.23
N ARG A 53 2.20 -13.30 6.31
CA ARG A 53 1.49 -14.60 6.51
C ARG A 53 0.55 -14.91 5.36
N ALA A 54 -0.22 -13.92 4.90
CA ALA A 54 -1.11 -14.10 3.75
C ALA A 54 -0.33 -14.45 2.47
N LEU A 55 0.83 -13.82 2.26
CA LEU A 55 1.70 -14.17 1.13
C LEU A 55 2.28 -15.59 1.25
N ARG A 56 2.56 -16.06 2.46
CA ARG A 56 3.00 -17.45 2.70
C ARG A 56 1.90 -18.45 2.28
N GLU A 57 0.65 -18.18 2.65
CA GLU A 57 -0.48 -19.03 2.27
C GLU A 57 -0.69 -19.09 0.75
N LEU A 58 -0.26 -18.07 0.02
CA LEU A 58 -0.36 -17.99 -1.43
C LEU A 58 0.91 -18.48 -2.17
N ASP A 59 1.90 -19.02 -1.45
CA ASP A 59 3.22 -19.43 -1.98
C ASP A 59 4.00 -18.26 -2.63
N LEU A 60 3.76 -17.04 -2.16
CA LEU A 60 4.38 -15.79 -2.65
C LEU A 60 5.51 -15.29 -1.74
N LEU A 61 5.61 -15.79 -0.49
CA LEU A 61 6.55 -15.26 0.49
C LEU A 61 8.01 -15.53 0.07
N SER A 62 8.36 -16.78 -0.27
CA SER A 62 9.72 -17.16 -0.63
C SER A 62 10.25 -16.42 -1.88
N PRO A 63 9.54 -16.36 -3.02
CA PRO A 63 10.00 -15.58 -4.17
C PRO A 63 10.13 -14.09 -3.89
N LEU A 64 9.30 -13.55 -2.99
CA LEU A 64 9.39 -12.15 -2.58
C LEU A 64 10.63 -11.90 -1.72
N GLN A 65 10.89 -12.75 -0.71
CA GLN A 65 12.04 -12.63 0.17
C GLN A 65 13.37 -12.70 -0.57
N GLN A 66 13.48 -13.55 -1.59
CA GLN A 66 14.69 -13.69 -2.42
C GLN A 66 14.99 -12.42 -3.24
N ARG A 67 14.00 -11.56 -3.46
CA ARG A 67 14.10 -10.33 -4.29
C ARG A 67 13.93 -9.05 -3.46
N SER A 68 13.97 -9.15 -2.12
CA SER A 68 13.79 -8.04 -1.21
C SER A 68 14.99 -7.84 -0.28
N TRP A 69 15.06 -6.66 0.35
CA TRP A 69 16.01 -6.37 1.40
C TRP A 69 15.37 -6.59 2.76
N HIS A 70 16.09 -7.19 3.71
CA HIS A 70 15.58 -7.61 5.01
C HIS A 70 16.00 -6.63 6.10
N HIS A 71 15.04 -6.24 6.95
CA HIS A 71 15.26 -5.29 8.02
C HIS A 71 14.83 -5.84 9.38
N PRO A 72 15.73 -6.47 10.15
CA PRO A 72 15.43 -6.86 11.53
C PRO A 72 15.31 -5.65 12.46
N VAL A 73 15.99 -4.55 12.10
CA VAL A 73 16.09 -3.33 12.89
C VAL A 73 16.06 -2.13 11.95
N ILE A 74 15.42 -1.04 12.36
CA ILE A 74 15.48 0.28 11.72
C ILE A 74 16.31 1.20 12.61
N ASP A 75 17.31 1.87 12.04
CA ASP A 75 18.13 2.85 12.73
C ASP A 75 17.38 4.19 12.80
N MET A 76 17.29 4.75 14.00
CA MET A 76 16.70 6.07 14.23
C MET A 76 17.81 7.09 14.40
N MET A 77 17.82 8.12 13.57
CA MET A 77 18.83 9.19 13.61
C MET A 77 18.18 10.57 13.74
N ARG A 78 18.91 11.51 14.32
CA ARG A 78 18.60 12.94 14.21
C ARG A 78 18.98 13.45 12.82
N ALA A 79 18.47 14.62 12.48
CA ALA A 79 18.80 15.27 11.20
C ALA A 79 20.31 15.43 11.00
N ASP A 80 21.09 15.71 12.06
CA ASP A 80 22.56 15.85 11.99
C ASP A 80 23.31 14.52 11.72
N GLY A 81 22.60 13.39 11.64
CA GLY A 81 23.18 12.07 11.41
C GLY A 81 23.57 11.32 12.68
N MET A 82 23.34 11.89 13.86
CA MET A 82 23.59 11.17 15.12
C MET A 82 22.54 10.10 15.35
N LYS A 83 22.97 8.84 15.48
CA LYS A 83 22.08 7.72 15.83
C LYS A 83 21.59 7.88 17.27
N VAL A 84 20.27 7.82 17.48
CA VAL A 84 19.63 7.98 18.78
C VAL A 84 18.98 6.71 19.31
N ALA A 85 18.55 5.80 18.44
CA ALA A 85 17.94 4.54 18.83
C ALA A 85 18.01 3.50 17.72
N GLU A 86 17.75 2.27 18.09
CA GLU A 86 17.41 1.17 17.19
C GLU A 86 15.96 0.75 17.44
N MET A 87 15.21 0.53 16.38
CA MET A 87 13.83 0.06 16.46
C MET A 87 13.73 -1.38 15.94
N PRO A 88 13.80 -2.40 16.81
CA PRO A 88 13.61 -3.78 16.42
C PRO A 88 12.22 -3.97 15.80
N GLN A 89 12.16 -4.75 14.72
CA GLN A 89 10.92 -5.03 14.03
C GLN A 89 10.25 -6.28 14.61
N MET A 90 8.92 -6.21 14.77
CA MET A 90 8.14 -7.34 15.27
C MET A 90 8.10 -8.47 14.24
N ASN A 91 8.37 -9.70 14.68
CA ASN A 91 8.30 -10.89 13.84
C ASN A 91 7.21 -11.85 14.34
N VAL A 92 6.19 -12.08 13.52
CA VAL A 92 5.12 -13.08 13.77
C VAL A 92 5.25 -14.32 12.87
N LEU A 93 6.29 -14.36 12.01
CA LEU A 93 6.51 -15.45 11.06
C LEU A 93 7.38 -16.57 11.64
N GLY A 94 8.23 -16.25 12.60
CA GLY A 94 9.22 -17.13 13.17
C GLY A 94 10.66 -16.68 12.87
N PRO A 95 11.66 -17.29 13.53
CA PRO A 95 13.05 -16.81 13.49
C PRO A 95 13.72 -16.92 12.12
N GLU A 96 13.26 -17.81 11.26
CA GLU A 96 13.83 -18.05 9.94
C GLU A 96 13.41 -16.99 8.91
N ASP A 97 12.35 -16.24 9.18
CA ASP A 97 11.82 -15.24 8.27
C ASP A 97 12.12 -13.82 8.75
N PRO A 98 12.35 -12.86 7.83
CA PRO A 98 12.55 -11.47 8.21
C PRO A 98 11.28 -10.83 8.78
N PRO A 99 11.38 -10.00 9.82
CA PRO A 99 10.23 -9.30 10.40
C PRO A 99 9.66 -8.21 9.47
N PHE A 100 10.53 -7.64 8.64
CA PHE A 100 10.19 -6.57 7.71
C PHE A 100 11.07 -6.67 6.47
N VAL A 101 10.45 -6.52 5.30
CA VAL A 101 11.15 -6.51 4.02
C VAL A 101 10.82 -5.25 3.22
N THR A 102 11.78 -4.79 2.43
CA THR A 102 11.60 -3.70 1.48
C THR A 102 12.08 -4.10 0.10
N MET A 103 11.43 -3.57 -0.92
CA MET A 103 11.75 -3.83 -2.32
C MET A 103 11.28 -2.68 -3.20
N SER A 104 11.65 -2.69 -4.48
CA SER A 104 10.97 -1.83 -5.44
C SER A 104 9.52 -2.30 -5.65
N ARG A 105 8.62 -1.38 -5.94
CA ARG A 105 7.22 -1.74 -6.28
C ARG A 105 7.15 -2.64 -7.51
N MET A 106 8.12 -2.52 -8.41
CA MET A 106 8.24 -3.40 -9.58
C MET A 106 8.46 -4.85 -9.17
N VAL A 107 9.32 -5.12 -8.18
CA VAL A 107 9.57 -6.49 -7.68
C VAL A 107 8.29 -7.12 -7.13
N LEU A 108 7.53 -6.39 -6.31
CA LEU A 108 6.25 -6.89 -5.82
C LEU A 108 5.28 -7.19 -6.99
N HIS A 109 5.20 -6.27 -7.95
CA HIS A 109 4.34 -6.44 -9.13
C HIS A 109 4.75 -7.69 -9.94
N GLU A 110 6.03 -7.86 -10.25
CA GLU A 110 6.54 -9.00 -11.02
C GLU A 110 6.26 -10.33 -10.32
N VAL A 111 6.48 -10.42 -9.01
CA VAL A 111 6.19 -11.64 -8.23
C VAL A 111 4.68 -11.99 -8.27
N LEU A 112 3.82 -10.98 -8.14
CA LEU A 112 2.36 -11.18 -8.25
C LEU A 112 1.95 -11.55 -9.68
N GLU A 113 2.51 -10.88 -10.69
CA GLU A 113 2.21 -11.14 -12.10
C GLU A 113 2.66 -12.54 -12.54
N GLU A 114 3.88 -12.98 -12.17
CA GLU A 114 4.39 -14.32 -12.43
C GLU A 114 3.45 -15.39 -11.86
N ARG A 115 2.98 -15.19 -10.61
CA ARG A 115 2.03 -16.10 -9.98
C ARG A 115 0.66 -16.07 -10.64
N LEU A 116 0.16 -14.89 -10.98
CA LEU A 116 -1.11 -14.70 -11.66
C LEU A 116 -1.13 -15.41 -13.01
N ARG A 117 -0.09 -15.24 -13.82
CA ARG A 117 0.06 -15.92 -15.11
C ARG A 117 0.07 -17.45 -14.94
N SER A 118 0.80 -17.95 -13.95
CA SER A 118 0.83 -19.41 -13.66
C SER A 118 -0.51 -19.96 -13.20
N SER A 119 -1.38 -19.11 -12.64
CA SER A 119 -2.75 -19.46 -12.23
C SER A 119 -3.76 -19.41 -13.39
N GLY A 120 -3.35 -18.97 -14.58
CA GLY A 120 -4.19 -18.91 -15.76
C GLY A 120 -5.29 -17.84 -15.72
N VAL A 121 -5.18 -16.84 -14.86
CA VAL A 121 -6.15 -15.73 -14.73
C VAL A 121 -5.98 -14.76 -15.88
N PRO A 122 -7.04 -14.50 -16.69
CA PRO A 122 -6.97 -13.53 -17.78
C PRO A 122 -6.91 -12.09 -17.23
N VAL A 123 -6.14 -11.24 -17.91
CA VAL A 123 -6.03 -9.80 -17.64
C VAL A 123 -6.32 -9.02 -18.92
N ARG A 124 -7.24 -8.07 -18.86
CA ARG A 124 -7.56 -7.13 -19.94
C ARG A 124 -7.03 -5.76 -19.58
N LEU A 125 -6.08 -5.25 -20.36
CA LEU A 125 -5.47 -3.92 -20.18
C LEU A 125 -6.16 -2.87 -21.03
N GLY A 126 -6.10 -1.60 -20.62
CA GLY A 126 -6.72 -0.47 -21.32
C GLY A 126 -8.25 -0.42 -21.15
N VAL A 127 -8.80 -1.19 -20.23
CA VAL A 127 -10.25 -1.33 -20.01
C VAL A 127 -10.57 -1.24 -18.52
N THR A 128 -11.64 -0.54 -18.19
CA THR A 128 -12.22 -0.54 -16.85
C THR A 128 -13.75 -0.57 -16.92
N VAL A 129 -14.39 -0.54 -15.77
CA VAL A 129 -15.85 -0.56 -15.65
C VAL A 129 -16.41 0.84 -15.81
N SER A 130 -17.48 0.98 -16.60
CA SER A 130 -18.26 2.22 -16.75
C SER A 130 -19.58 2.19 -15.97
N SER A 131 -20.15 0.99 -15.73
CA SER A 131 -21.31 0.81 -14.86
C SER A 131 -21.40 -0.61 -14.33
N VAL A 132 -22.00 -0.75 -13.14
CA VAL A 132 -22.30 -2.02 -12.46
C VAL A 132 -23.77 -1.99 -12.00
N ASP A 133 -24.50 -3.05 -12.31
CA ASP A 133 -25.86 -3.27 -11.82
C ASP A 133 -26.03 -4.76 -11.43
N ASP A 134 -25.99 -5.05 -10.13
CA ASP A 134 -26.14 -6.38 -9.51
C ASP A 134 -25.39 -7.52 -10.22
N GLY A 135 -24.12 -7.27 -10.59
CA GLY A 135 -23.24 -8.24 -11.26
C GLY A 135 -23.21 -8.12 -12.79
N ASP A 136 -24.13 -7.38 -13.40
CA ASP A 136 -24.04 -7.00 -14.80
C ASP A 136 -23.13 -5.78 -14.94
N VAL A 137 -22.14 -5.87 -15.81
CA VAL A 137 -21.08 -4.88 -15.97
C VAL A 137 -20.98 -4.41 -17.40
N THR A 138 -20.93 -3.08 -17.58
CA THR A 138 -20.53 -2.48 -18.85
C THR A 138 -19.11 -1.94 -18.72
N PHE A 139 -18.28 -2.18 -19.74
CA PHE A 139 -16.90 -1.74 -19.78
C PHE A 139 -16.71 -0.47 -20.61
N THR A 140 -15.60 0.23 -20.42
CA THR A 140 -15.28 1.47 -21.13
C THR A 140 -15.06 1.28 -22.64
N ASP A 141 -14.80 0.07 -23.11
CA ASP A 141 -14.70 -0.28 -24.53
C ASP A 141 -16.06 -0.66 -25.19
N GLY A 142 -17.15 -0.51 -24.44
CA GLY A 142 -18.51 -0.81 -24.89
C GLY A 142 -18.90 -2.30 -24.80
N THR A 143 -18.00 -3.18 -24.39
CA THR A 143 -18.34 -4.58 -24.11
C THR A 143 -19.11 -4.71 -22.78
N TRP A 144 -19.77 -5.85 -22.57
CA TRP A 144 -20.50 -6.14 -21.35
C TRP A 144 -20.29 -7.58 -20.88
N GLY A 145 -20.58 -7.85 -19.61
CA GLY A 145 -20.53 -9.18 -19.02
C GLY A 145 -21.34 -9.28 -17.75
N SER A 146 -21.69 -10.53 -17.37
CA SER A 146 -22.40 -10.82 -16.10
C SER A 146 -21.52 -11.68 -15.23
N TYR A 147 -21.45 -11.34 -13.93
CA TYR A 147 -20.57 -11.94 -12.94
C TYR A 147 -21.33 -12.28 -11.67
N ASP A 148 -20.90 -13.34 -11.00
CA ASP A 148 -21.44 -13.71 -9.70
C ASP A 148 -21.01 -12.69 -8.63
N VAL A 149 -19.76 -12.16 -8.76
CA VAL A 149 -19.20 -11.14 -7.88
C VAL A 149 -18.36 -10.14 -8.68
N VAL A 150 -18.44 -8.86 -8.34
CA VAL A 150 -17.57 -7.79 -8.85
C VAL A 150 -16.75 -7.22 -7.72
N VAL A 151 -15.42 -7.23 -7.85
CA VAL A 151 -14.48 -6.75 -6.84
C VAL A 151 -13.85 -5.44 -7.29
N GLY A 152 -14.14 -4.35 -6.60
CA GLY A 152 -13.49 -3.04 -6.80
C GLY A 152 -12.16 -3.00 -6.05
N ALA A 153 -11.05 -3.07 -6.78
CA ALA A 153 -9.67 -2.97 -6.30
C ALA A 153 -8.90 -1.85 -7.03
N ASP A 154 -9.62 -0.79 -7.39
CA ASP A 154 -9.21 0.29 -8.31
C ASP A 154 -8.57 1.50 -7.59
N GLY A 155 -8.20 1.30 -6.31
CA GLY A 155 -7.31 2.20 -5.57
C GLY A 155 -8.01 3.42 -4.97
N VAL A 156 -7.21 4.37 -4.48
CA VAL A 156 -7.68 5.55 -3.72
C VAL A 156 -8.70 6.40 -4.49
N HIS A 157 -8.51 6.55 -5.79
CA HIS A 157 -9.44 7.28 -6.68
C HIS A 157 -10.42 6.33 -7.38
N SER A 158 -10.95 5.36 -6.63
CA SER A 158 -11.88 4.35 -7.12
C SER A 158 -13.08 4.95 -7.82
N ALA A 159 -13.31 4.52 -9.07
CA ALA A 159 -14.54 4.79 -9.81
C ALA A 159 -15.68 3.85 -9.34
N MET A 160 -15.32 2.65 -8.88
CA MET A 160 -16.29 1.68 -8.36
C MET A 160 -16.97 2.17 -7.08
N ARG A 161 -16.25 2.87 -6.20
CA ARG A 161 -16.77 3.33 -4.90
C ARG A 161 -18.05 4.16 -5.03
N PRO A 162 -18.11 5.28 -5.78
CA PRO A 162 -19.34 6.05 -5.93
C PRO A 162 -20.43 5.30 -6.72
N MET A 163 -20.10 4.34 -7.59
CA MET A 163 -21.11 3.51 -8.27
C MET A 163 -21.83 2.59 -7.29
N LEU A 164 -21.12 2.04 -6.30
CA LEU A 164 -21.66 1.09 -5.33
C LEU A 164 -22.22 1.78 -4.08
N LEU A 165 -21.60 2.85 -3.66
CA LEU A 165 -21.87 3.58 -2.42
C LEU A 165 -21.90 5.08 -2.72
N PRO A 166 -23.00 5.61 -3.24
CA PRO A 166 -23.10 7.02 -3.64
C PRO A 166 -22.82 8.02 -2.51
N ASP A 167 -23.08 7.62 -1.27
CA ASP A 167 -22.88 8.46 -0.07
C ASP A 167 -21.51 8.21 0.60
N ALA A 168 -20.63 7.38 0.00
CA ALA A 168 -19.29 7.14 0.55
C ALA A 168 -18.45 8.43 0.50
N PRO A 169 -17.59 8.67 1.51
CA PRO A 169 -16.74 9.85 1.52
C PRO A 169 -15.71 9.80 0.38
N GLU A 170 -15.33 10.97 -0.11
CA GLU A 170 -14.18 11.12 -0.98
C GLU A 170 -12.87 11.07 -0.16
N PRO A 171 -11.74 10.66 -0.78
CA PRO A 171 -10.45 10.68 -0.11
C PRO A 171 -10.08 12.09 0.36
N ALA A 172 -9.78 12.23 1.65
CA ALA A 172 -9.42 13.49 2.27
C ALA A 172 -7.89 13.70 2.25
N TYR A 173 -7.46 14.91 1.96
CA TYR A 173 -6.06 15.30 2.03
C TYR A 173 -5.57 15.28 3.48
N ALA A 174 -4.42 14.63 3.74
CA ALA A 174 -3.89 14.44 5.09
C ALA A 174 -3.05 15.62 5.62
N GLY A 175 -2.87 16.69 4.84
CA GLY A 175 -2.04 17.85 5.21
C GLY A 175 -0.54 17.63 5.01
N GLN A 176 -0.15 16.54 4.33
CA GLN A 176 1.24 16.22 4.04
C GLN A 176 1.42 15.73 2.60
N VAL A 177 2.64 15.86 2.13
CA VAL A 177 3.12 15.35 0.84
C VAL A 177 4.27 14.38 1.08
N ILE A 178 4.50 13.49 0.11
CA ILE A 178 5.64 12.60 0.11
C ILE A 178 6.50 12.86 -1.13
N TRP A 179 7.79 13.03 -0.90
CA TRP A 179 8.85 13.07 -1.89
C TRP A 179 9.48 11.70 -1.97
N ARG A 180 9.66 11.14 -3.14
CA ARG A 180 10.21 9.80 -3.32
C ARG A 180 11.28 9.80 -4.41
N LEU A 181 12.41 9.17 -4.11
CA LEU A 181 13.59 9.14 -4.97
C LEU A 181 14.09 7.70 -5.11
N ASP A 182 14.55 7.35 -6.29
CA ASP A 182 15.31 6.14 -6.57
C ASP A 182 16.78 6.55 -6.78
N VAL A 183 17.66 6.08 -5.91
CA VAL A 183 19.04 6.53 -5.89
C VAL A 183 20.00 5.35 -5.84
N ARG A 184 21.24 5.58 -6.27
CA ARG A 184 22.33 4.68 -5.95
C ARG A 184 22.53 4.67 -4.42
N LYS A 185 22.54 3.49 -3.84
CA LYS A 185 22.71 3.32 -2.39
C LYS A 185 24.13 3.75 -2.00
N PRO A 186 24.29 4.75 -1.10
CA PRO A 186 25.59 5.04 -0.48
C PRO A 186 26.15 3.82 0.26
N ASP A 187 27.47 3.67 0.28
CA ASP A 187 28.10 2.49 0.88
C ASP A 187 27.83 2.40 2.39
N GLU A 188 27.82 3.53 3.10
CA GLU A 188 27.55 3.60 4.54
C GLU A 188 26.06 3.31 4.90
N LEU A 189 25.16 3.31 3.93
CA LEU A 189 23.76 2.97 4.16
C LEU A 189 23.56 1.46 4.18
N GLU A 190 23.82 0.81 5.30
CA GLU A 190 23.70 -0.64 5.46
C GLU A 190 22.29 -1.08 5.83
N ARG A 191 21.56 -0.24 6.59
CA ARG A 191 20.25 -0.55 7.15
C ARG A 191 19.22 0.52 6.76
N TYR A 192 17.96 0.15 6.87
CA TYR A 192 16.89 1.16 6.84
C TYR A 192 17.14 2.17 7.95
N THR A 193 17.34 3.41 7.58
CA THR A 193 17.59 4.53 8.46
C THR A 193 16.46 5.53 8.38
N MET A 194 15.86 5.85 9.51
CA MET A 194 14.85 6.90 9.64
C MET A 194 15.47 8.11 10.32
N MET A 195 15.45 9.26 9.63
CA MET A 195 16.00 10.51 10.15
C MET A 195 14.87 11.44 10.53
N LEU A 196 14.97 12.00 11.74
CA LEU A 196 13.96 12.88 12.32
C LEU A 196 14.42 14.32 12.21
N GLY A 197 13.81 15.11 11.34
CA GLY A 197 13.89 16.55 11.29
C GLY A 197 12.83 17.19 12.20
N ARG A 198 12.76 18.52 12.23
CA ARG A 198 11.79 19.23 13.08
C ARG A 198 10.35 19.05 12.59
N GLU A 199 10.13 19.19 11.27
CA GLU A 199 8.82 19.12 10.61
C GLU A 199 8.81 18.13 9.44
N THR A 200 9.93 17.46 9.22
CA THR A 200 10.13 16.49 8.15
C THR A 200 10.65 15.19 8.70
N ARG A 201 10.25 14.10 8.09
CA ARG A 201 10.79 12.77 8.37
C ARG A 201 11.32 12.16 7.08
N LEU A 202 12.56 11.69 7.12
CA LEU A 202 13.28 11.13 5.99
C LEU A 202 13.55 9.65 6.22
N GLY A 203 13.24 8.81 5.25
CA GLY A 203 13.60 7.39 5.25
C GLY A 203 14.61 7.07 4.15
N LEU A 204 15.72 6.49 4.54
CA LEU A 204 16.75 5.96 3.65
C LEU A 204 16.65 4.43 3.67
N VAL A 205 16.19 3.84 2.59
CA VAL A 205 15.70 2.47 2.56
C VAL A 205 16.45 1.66 1.51
N PRO A 206 17.42 0.80 1.89
CA PRO A 206 17.96 -0.19 0.96
C PRO A 206 16.84 -1.07 0.40
N ILE A 207 16.78 -1.25 -0.93
CA ILE A 207 15.74 -2.05 -1.60
C ILE A 207 16.35 -3.14 -2.51
N ALA A 208 17.62 -3.00 -2.88
CA ALA A 208 18.38 -3.97 -3.65
C ALA A 208 19.89 -3.68 -3.52
N PRO A 209 20.78 -4.59 -3.93
CA PRO A 209 22.21 -4.28 -4.04
C PRO A 209 22.45 -3.02 -4.89
N GLY A 210 23.14 -2.04 -4.33
CA GLY A 210 23.47 -0.77 -4.99
C GLY A 210 22.29 0.20 -5.19
N ARG A 211 21.07 -0.11 -4.71
CA ARG A 211 19.88 0.76 -4.83
C ARG A 211 19.24 1.07 -3.49
N ALA A 212 18.84 2.31 -3.33
CA ALA A 212 18.04 2.74 -2.20
C ALA A 212 16.79 3.55 -2.65
N TYR A 213 15.72 3.34 -1.94
CA TYR A 213 14.52 4.16 -1.98
C TYR A 213 14.61 5.21 -0.90
N VAL A 214 14.50 6.46 -1.26
CA VAL A 214 14.42 7.57 -0.31
C VAL A 214 13.02 8.14 -0.33
N TRP A 215 12.45 8.34 0.85
CA TRP A 215 11.20 9.03 0.99
C TRP A 215 11.31 10.12 2.06
N MET A 216 10.65 11.24 1.83
CA MET A 216 10.54 12.32 2.80
C MET A 216 9.09 12.74 2.93
N LEU A 217 8.61 12.81 4.16
CA LEU A 217 7.31 13.39 4.51
C LEU A 217 7.50 14.85 4.86
N ASP A 218 6.66 15.70 4.30
CA ASP A 218 6.71 17.14 4.50
C ASP A 218 5.29 17.68 4.66
N SER A 219 5.13 18.67 5.54
CA SER A 219 3.84 19.36 5.71
C SER A 219 3.59 20.27 4.51
N SER A 220 2.35 20.31 4.03
CA SER A 220 1.95 21.16 2.91
C SER A 220 0.55 21.73 3.11
N ALA A 221 0.36 22.99 2.80
CA ALA A 221 -0.94 23.65 2.90
C ALA A 221 -1.98 23.10 1.91
N GLY A 222 -1.54 22.52 0.80
CA GLY A 222 -2.40 21.94 -0.24
C GLY A 222 -1.77 20.74 -0.92
N PRO A 223 -2.58 20.00 -1.70
CA PRO A 223 -2.14 18.77 -2.39
C PRO A 223 -1.39 19.05 -3.69
N GLU A 224 -1.24 20.30 -4.11
CA GLU A 224 -0.73 20.68 -5.41
C GLU A 224 0.75 20.36 -5.54
N ARG A 225 1.14 19.79 -6.68
CA ARG A 225 2.54 19.59 -7.04
C ARG A 225 3.16 20.94 -7.41
N PRO A 226 4.31 21.33 -6.82
CA PRO A 226 5.04 22.52 -7.25
C PRO A 226 5.42 22.46 -8.74
N PRO A 227 5.57 23.63 -9.41
CA PRO A 227 6.14 23.70 -10.75
C PRO A 227 7.50 23.00 -10.83
N ALA A 228 7.84 22.44 -12.00
CA ALA A 228 9.06 21.63 -12.17
C ALA A 228 10.35 22.39 -11.77
N GLU A 229 10.40 23.69 -12.08
CA GLU A 229 11.55 24.54 -11.74
C GLU A 229 11.75 24.69 -10.22
N GLN A 230 10.65 24.73 -9.46
CA GLN A 230 10.69 24.88 -8.00
C GLN A 230 10.87 23.54 -7.29
N LEU A 231 10.46 22.43 -7.94
CA LEU A 231 10.44 21.11 -7.31
C LEU A 231 11.85 20.65 -6.90
N LEU A 232 12.83 20.81 -7.78
CA LEU A 232 14.22 20.44 -7.52
C LEU A 232 14.84 21.32 -6.44
N GLU A 233 14.66 22.64 -6.54
CA GLU A 233 15.20 23.60 -5.58
C GLU A 233 14.63 23.35 -4.18
N THR A 234 13.31 23.17 -4.07
CA THR A 234 12.64 22.87 -2.80
C THR A 234 13.16 21.58 -2.19
N LEU A 235 13.32 20.51 -2.99
CA LEU A 235 13.87 19.24 -2.51
C LEU A 235 15.29 19.42 -1.98
N GLN A 236 16.16 20.11 -2.73
CA GLN A 236 17.55 20.38 -2.34
C GLN A 236 17.63 21.17 -1.03
N GLU A 237 16.80 22.19 -0.88
CA GLU A 237 16.68 22.96 0.36
C GLU A 237 16.28 22.05 1.54
N ARG A 238 15.25 21.21 1.38
CA ARG A 238 14.80 20.28 2.42
C ARG A 238 15.88 19.26 2.81
N LEU A 239 16.57 18.67 1.82
CA LEU A 239 17.63 17.69 2.07
C LEU A 239 18.86 18.31 2.73
N SER A 240 19.14 19.61 2.51
CA SER A 240 20.28 20.32 3.12
C SER A 240 20.23 20.36 4.65
N ALA A 241 19.06 20.15 5.25
CA ALA A 241 18.89 20.08 6.70
C ALA A 241 19.39 18.74 7.31
N PHE A 242 19.75 17.76 6.48
CA PHE A 242 20.14 16.44 6.92
C PHE A 242 21.63 16.16 6.65
N GLY A 243 22.26 15.52 7.62
CA GLY A 243 23.64 15.03 7.54
C GLY A 243 23.74 13.57 7.08
N PHE A 244 24.75 12.82 7.62
CA PHE A 244 25.02 11.43 7.26
C PHE A 244 25.27 11.30 5.75
N VAL A 245 24.60 10.38 5.05
CA VAL A 245 24.74 10.14 3.60
C VAL A 245 23.82 11.02 2.75
N VAL A 246 22.98 11.89 3.36
CA VAL A 246 22.00 12.69 2.63
C VAL A 246 22.63 13.67 1.64
N PRO A 247 23.79 14.33 1.92
CA PRO A 247 24.46 15.16 0.93
C PRO A 247 24.89 14.39 -0.33
N GLU A 248 25.35 13.12 -0.20
CA GLU A 248 25.67 12.25 -1.34
C GLU A 248 24.43 11.89 -2.16
N ILE A 249 23.31 11.64 -1.48
CA ILE A 249 22.01 11.38 -2.10
C ILE A 249 21.51 12.63 -2.84
N ALA A 250 21.55 13.79 -2.21
CA ALA A 250 21.11 15.04 -2.82
C ALA A 250 21.90 15.36 -4.10
N ALA A 251 23.21 15.10 -4.11
CA ALA A 251 24.06 15.30 -5.30
C ALA A 251 23.68 14.40 -6.50
N GLN A 252 22.94 13.32 -6.29
CA GLN A 252 22.47 12.44 -7.37
C GLN A 252 21.21 13.01 -8.05
N ILE A 253 20.47 13.92 -7.41
CA ILE A 253 19.22 14.46 -7.92
C ILE A 253 19.50 15.77 -8.66
N THR A 254 19.51 15.70 -9.97
CA THR A 254 19.87 16.82 -10.85
C THR A 254 18.73 17.27 -11.78
N SER A 255 17.61 16.53 -11.78
CA SER A 255 16.44 16.81 -12.61
C SER A 255 15.13 16.59 -11.83
N PRO A 256 14.09 17.42 -12.03
CA PRO A 256 12.79 17.23 -11.43
C PRO A 256 12.11 15.90 -11.84
N ASP A 257 12.51 15.29 -12.96
CA ASP A 257 11.97 13.99 -13.42
C ASP A 257 12.39 12.82 -12.51
N GLN A 258 13.45 13.00 -11.71
CA GLN A 258 13.89 12.01 -10.72
C GLN A 258 13.03 12.06 -9.44
N ILE A 259 12.11 13.01 -9.34
CA ILE A 259 11.32 13.28 -8.13
C ILE A 259 9.88 12.81 -8.33
N ASP A 260 9.47 11.75 -7.64
CA ASP A 260 8.07 11.36 -7.53
C ASP A 260 7.45 12.05 -6.31
N PHE A 261 6.70 13.12 -6.57
CA PHE A 261 5.99 13.91 -5.56
C PHE A 261 4.51 13.57 -5.56
N ARG A 262 3.96 13.28 -4.38
CA ARG A 262 2.54 12.95 -4.21
C ARG A 262 1.96 13.57 -2.94
N ALA A 263 0.72 14.06 -3.05
CA ALA A 263 -0.10 14.37 -1.89
C ALA A 263 -0.52 13.08 -1.17
N LEU A 264 -0.63 13.14 0.15
CA LEU A 264 -1.12 12.03 0.95
C LEU A 264 -2.64 12.18 1.17
N TYR A 265 -3.34 11.10 0.86
CA TYR A 265 -4.78 10.99 1.09
C TYR A 265 -5.07 9.87 2.07
N TRP A 266 -6.22 9.96 2.71
CA TRP A 266 -6.78 8.91 3.54
C TRP A 266 -8.27 8.76 3.29
N LEU A 267 -8.77 7.57 3.54
CA LEU A 267 -10.17 7.21 3.43
C LEU A 267 -10.45 6.02 4.34
N LEU A 268 -11.59 6.00 4.98
CA LEU A 268 -12.14 4.80 5.61
C LEU A 268 -13.65 4.78 5.34
N VAL A 269 -14.08 3.87 4.49
CA VAL A 269 -15.50 3.68 4.17
C VAL A 269 -16.16 2.95 5.35
N SER A 270 -17.32 3.44 5.78
CA SER A 270 -18.13 2.72 6.78
C SER A 270 -18.68 1.42 6.20
N PRO A 271 -18.79 0.35 6.99
CA PRO A 271 -19.44 -0.88 6.55
C PRO A 271 -20.90 -0.65 6.12
N PRO A 272 -21.42 -1.42 5.14
CA PRO A 272 -20.73 -2.44 4.34
C PRO A 272 -19.86 -1.85 3.22
N TRP A 273 -18.80 -2.56 2.82
CA TRP A 273 -17.91 -2.12 1.74
C TRP A 273 -18.40 -2.56 0.36
N GLY A 274 -19.62 -2.26 0.03
CA GLY A 274 -20.22 -2.57 -1.26
C GLY A 274 -21.73 -2.75 -1.18
N ALA A 275 -22.34 -3.13 -2.31
CA ALA A 275 -23.77 -3.33 -2.45
C ALA A 275 -24.07 -4.45 -3.46
N GLY A 276 -25.17 -5.18 -3.27
CA GLY A 276 -25.54 -6.30 -4.13
C GLY A 276 -24.40 -7.31 -4.25
N ARG A 277 -24.02 -7.65 -5.46
CA ARG A 277 -22.92 -8.57 -5.78
C ARG A 277 -21.57 -7.91 -5.93
N ALA A 278 -21.41 -6.67 -5.50
CA ALA A 278 -20.15 -5.93 -5.64
C ALA A 278 -19.54 -5.56 -4.29
N VAL A 279 -18.20 -5.67 -4.18
CA VAL A 279 -17.43 -5.44 -2.96
C VAL A 279 -16.17 -4.64 -3.24
N LEU A 280 -15.78 -3.74 -2.34
CA LEU A 280 -14.54 -2.96 -2.40
C LEU A 280 -13.46 -3.58 -1.50
N ILE A 281 -12.20 -3.54 -1.96
CA ILE A 281 -11.02 -3.97 -1.19
C ILE A 281 -9.87 -2.99 -1.33
N GLY A 282 -8.94 -3.03 -0.38
CA GLY A 282 -7.74 -2.20 -0.38
C GLY A 282 -8.05 -0.70 -0.36
N ASP A 283 -7.25 0.09 -1.07
CA ASP A 283 -7.36 1.56 -1.08
C ASP A 283 -8.72 2.08 -1.61
N ALA A 284 -9.52 1.26 -2.30
CA ALA A 284 -10.88 1.62 -2.68
C ALA A 284 -11.82 1.75 -1.46
N ALA A 285 -11.54 1.00 -0.38
CA ALA A 285 -12.33 1.01 0.86
C ALA A 285 -11.62 1.73 2.02
N HIS A 286 -10.27 1.63 2.13
CA HIS A 286 -9.52 2.11 3.30
C HIS A 286 -8.10 2.58 2.94
N THR A 287 -8.00 3.69 2.24
CA THR A 287 -6.71 4.33 1.96
C THR A 287 -6.07 4.87 3.25
N THR A 288 -4.81 4.56 3.48
CA THR A 288 -4.05 5.04 4.63
C THR A 288 -2.81 5.83 4.21
N THR A 289 -2.40 6.78 5.06
CA THR A 289 -1.10 7.45 4.90
C THR A 289 0.05 6.48 5.24
N PRO A 290 1.29 6.71 4.73
CA PRO A 290 2.37 5.72 4.80
C PRO A 290 3.04 5.58 6.18
N HIS A 291 2.57 6.28 7.21
CA HIS A 291 3.23 6.39 8.53
C HIS A 291 3.44 5.07 9.25
N MET A 292 2.54 4.12 9.07
CA MET A 292 2.68 2.76 9.62
C MET A 292 3.18 1.72 8.61
N ALA A 293 3.34 2.08 7.32
CA ALA A 293 3.77 1.17 6.25
C ALA A 293 2.89 -0.09 6.09
N TRP A 294 1.56 0.04 6.22
CA TRP A 294 0.62 -1.08 6.22
C TRP A 294 -0.36 -1.12 5.05
N GLY A 295 -0.47 -0.07 4.22
CA GLY A 295 -1.53 0.02 3.20
C GLY A 295 -1.60 -1.20 2.28
N VAL A 296 -0.48 -1.58 1.66
CA VAL A 296 -0.44 -2.77 0.80
C VAL A 296 -0.66 -4.07 1.59
N GLY A 297 -0.22 -4.12 2.85
CA GLY A 297 -0.44 -5.26 3.73
C GLY A 297 -1.93 -5.51 3.99
N LEU A 298 -2.69 -4.45 4.30
CA LEU A 298 -4.14 -4.54 4.48
C LEU A 298 -4.85 -5.04 3.21
N ALA A 299 -4.43 -4.54 2.04
CA ALA A 299 -5.00 -4.95 0.76
C ALA A 299 -4.74 -6.44 0.45
N ILE A 300 -3.55 -6.96 0.80
CA ILE A 300 -3.22 -8.37 0.68
C ILE A 300 -4.08 -9.23 1.62
N GLU A 301 -4.25 -8.77 2.86
CA GLU A 301 -5.11 -9.45 3.84
C GLU A 301 -6.58 -9.45 3.41
N ASP A 302 -7.11 -8.35 2.86
CA ASP A 302 -8.47 -8.30 2.32
C ASP A 302 -8.69 -9.33 1.22
N ALA A 303 -7.73 -9.45 0.30
CA ALA A 303 -7.79 -10.39 -0.81
C ALA A 303 -7.90 -11.85 -0.32
N LEU A 304 -7.15 -12.19 0.74
CA LEU A 304 -7.21 -13.53 1.33
C LEU A 304 -8.56 -13.77 2.01
N VAL A 305 -9.02 -12.82 2.83
CA VAL A 305 -10.32 -12.92 3.52
C VAL A 305 -11.48 -13.00 2.52
N LEU A 306 -11.44 -12.21 1.44
CA LEU A 306 -12.44 -12.29 0.37
C LEU A 306 -12.47 -13.70 -0.26
N ALA A 307 -11.28 -14.25 -0.60
CA ALA A 307 -11.19 -15.58 -1.19
C ALA A 307 -11.67 -16.68 -0.23
N ASP A 308 -11.44 -16.53 1.07
CA ASP A 308 -11.97 -17.43 2.09
C ASP A 308 -13.50 -17.40 2.11
N LEU A 309 -14.11 -16.21 2.20
CA LEU A 309 -15.57 -16.05 2.21
C LEU A 309 -16.23 -16.63 0.96
N VAL A 310 -15.64 -16.37 -0.22
CA VAL A 310 -16.13 -16.96 -1.48
C VAL A 310 -15.99 -18.46 -1.49
N GLY A 311 -14.84 -18.99 -1.05
CA GLY A 311 -14.56 -20.42 -0.96
C GLY A 311 -15.45 -21.16 0.05
N ASP A 312 -15.83 -20.50 1.14
CA ASP A 312 -16.75 -21.00 2.16
C ASP A 312 -18.23 -20.94 1.74
N GLY A 313 -18.51 -20.41 0.53
CA GLY A 313 -19.84 -20.37 -0.05
C GLY A 313 -20.75 -19.29 0.51
N VAL A 314 -20.19 -18.19 1.02
CA VAL A 314 -20.96 -17.00 1.42
C VAL A 314 -21.74 -16.47 0.22
N ASP A 315 -23.01 -16.11 0.42
CA ASP A 315 -23.83 -15.55 -0.65
C ASP A 315 -23.23 -14.23 -1.18
N ALA A 316 -23.30 -14.01 -2.49
CA ALA A 316 -22.74 -12.83 -3.12
C ALA A 316 -23.25 -11.51 -2.53
N GLY A 317 -24.54 -11.47 -2.20
CA GLY A 317 -25.16 -10.28 -1.58
C GLY A 317 -24.71 -10.01 -0.13
N GLU A 318 -24.12 -10.99 0.54
CA GLU A 318 -23.62 -10.86 1.92
C GLU A 318 -22.10 -10.56 1.97
N LEU A 319 -21.37 -10.76 0.87
CA LEU A 319 -19.90 -10.67 0.85
C LEU A 319 -19.38 -9.32 1.36
N ALA A 320 -19.96 -8.21 0.91
CA ALA A 320 -19.53 -6.88 1.30
C ALA A 320 -19.68 -6.64 2.82
N GLY A 321 -20.79 -7.11 3.40
CA GLY A 321 -21.04 -7.05 4.84
C GLY A 321 -20.06 -7.92 5.62
N ARG A 322 -19.92 -9.18 5.22
CA ARG A 322 -19.03 -10.16 5.89
C ARG A 322 -17.56 -9.78 5.80
N LEU A 323 -17.11 -9.27 4.64
CA LEU A 323 -15.75 -8.79 4.49
C LEU A 323 -15.49 -7.60 5.42
N SER A 324 -16.34 -6.59 5.37
CA SER A 324 -16.17 -5.40 6.21
C SER A 324 -16.28 -5.72 7.70
N GLU A 325 -17.16 -6.63 8.13
CA GLU A 325 -17.24 -7.10 9.52
C GLU A 325 -15.90 -7.69 10.01
N ARG A 326 -15.23 -8.50 9.18
CA ARG A 326 -13.92 -9.09 9.54
C ARG A 326 -12.77 -8.09 9.48
N ARG A 327 -12.82 -7.10 8.59
CA ARG A 327 -11.68 -6.27 8.24
C ARG A 327 -11.71 -4.87 8.82
N PHE A 328 -12.90 -4.30 9.07
CA PHE A 328 -13.06 -2.88 9.40
C PHE A 328 -12.21 -2.42 10.58
N GLU A 329 -12.29 -3.10 11.73
CA GLU A 329 -11.55 -2.69 12.93
C GLU A 329 -10.03 -2.74 12.72
N ARG A 330 -9.53 -3.74 11.98
CA ARG A 330 -8.12 -3.87 11.66
C ARG A 330 -7.64 -2.75 10.73
N CYS A 331 -8.42 -2.42 9.72
CA CYS A 331 -8.14 -1.30 8.81
C CYS A 331 -8.25 0.05 9.54
N ARG A 332 -9.26 0.23 10.39
CA ARG A 332 -9.46 1.42 11.20
C ARG A 332 -8.25 1.70 12.12
N LEU A 333 -7.74 0.68 12.81
CA LEU A 333 -6.53 0.83 13.65
C LEU A 333 -5.34 1.40 12.87
N VAL A 334 -5.13 0.96 11.63
CA VAL A 334 -4.04 1.45 10.80
C VAL A 334 -4.31 2.85 10.27
N VAL A 335 -5.54 3.12 9.80
CA VAL A 335 -5.92 4.44 9.27
C VAL A 335 -5.85 5.48 10.38
N ASP A 336 -6.50 5.24 11.53
CA ASP A 336 -6.52 6.18 12.66
C ASP A 336 -5.11 6.39 13.22
N GLY A 337 -4.34 5.31 13.40
CA GLY A 337 -2.97 5.38 13.90
C GLY A 337 -2.03 6.13 12.95
N SER A 338 -2.15 5.90 11.64
CA SER A 338 -1.35 6.62 10.64
C SER A 338 -1.71 8.10 10.60
N LEU A 339 -2.98 8.45 10.72
CA LEU A 339 -3.44 9.84 10.81
C LEU A 339 -2.97 10.52 12.10
N GLN A 340 -2.98 9.80 13.22
CA GLN A 340 -2.49 10.35 14.48
C GLN A 340 -0.98 10.62 14.43
N LEU A 341 -0.19 9.72 13.82
CA LEU A 341 1.24 9.96 13.56
C LEU A 341 1.45 11.17 12.67
N SER A 342 0.69 11.27 11.58
CA SER A 342 0.70 12.42 10.67
C SER A 342 0.43 13.76 11.40
N ARG A 343 -0.56 13.78 12.33
CA ARG A 343 -0.87 14.96 13.14
C ARG A 343 0.31 15.34 14.04
N TRP A 344 0.88 14.38 14.77
CA TRP A 344 2.01 14.64 15.66
C TRP A 344 3.28 15.07 14.92
N GLU A 345 3.48 14.62 13.67
CA GLU A 345 4.58 15.11 12.84
C GLU A 345 4.40 16.57 12.42
N ARG A 346 3.17 16.98 12.13
CA ARG A 346 2.84 18.38 11.80
C ARG A 346 2.75 19.29 13.03
N GLU A 347 2.51 18.72 14.19
CA GLU A 347 2.34 19.40 15.46
C GLU A 347 3.26 18.76 16.52
N PRO A 348 4.60 18.94 16.37
CA PRO A 348 5.58 18.19 17.19
C PRO A 348 5.54 18.51 18.69
N ASP A 349 5.00 19.69 19.05
CA ASP A 349 4.87 20.13 20.44
C ASP A 349 3.55 19.66 21.09
N THR A 350 2.80 18.74 20.48
CA THR A 350 1.54 18.18 21.02
C THR A 350 1.80 17.50 22.37
N PRO A 351 1.18 17.98 23.48
CA PRO A 351 1.36 17.36 24.78
C PRO A 351 0.90 15.89 24.82
N GLY A 352 1.73 15.01 25.37
CA GLY A 352 1.42 13.59 25.48
C GLY A 352 1.55 12.77 24.19
N ALA A 353 2.12 13.35 23.12
CA ALA A 353 2.43 12.61 21.90
C ALA A 353 3.47 11.51 22.22
N ASP A 354 3.12 10.27 21.91
CA ASP A 354 3.99 9.09 22.06
C ASP A 354 3.87 8.19 20.83
N PRO A 355 4.58 8.53 19.73
CA PRO A 355 4.57 7.75 18.50
C PRO A 355 5.02 6.29 18.69
N GLY A 356 6.02 6.07 19.56
CA GLY A 356 6.56 4.75 19.83
C GLY A 356 5.52 3.83 20.47
N ARG A 357 4.81 4.33 21.46
CA ARG A 357 3.71 3.60 22.12
C ARG A 357 2.59 3.30 21.15
N LEU A 358 2.12 4.29 20.36
CA LEU A 358 1.03 4.10 19.39
C LEU A 358 1.37 3.03 18.36
N ILE A 359 2.59 3.09 17.79
CA ILE A 359 3.07 2.09 16.84
C ILE A 359 3.12 0.70 17.50
N GLY A 360 3.68 0.59 18.70
CA GLY A 360 3.81 -0.68 19.41
C GLY A 360 2.46 -1.32 19.75
N GLU A 361 1.50 -0.54 20.28
CA GLU A 361 0.15 -1.00 20.60
C GLU A 361 -0.61 -1.44 19.33
N THR A 362 -0.54 -0.66 18.26
CA THR A 362 -1.16 -1.00 16.98
C THR A 362 -0.56 -2.28 16.39
N PHE A 363 0.75 -2.41 16.33
CA PHE A 363 1.41 -3.61 15.80
C PHE A 363 1.09 -4.85 16.63
N LYS A 364 1.01 -4.72 17.96
CA LYS A 364 0.59 -5.81 18.83
C LYS A 364 -0.84 -6.28 18.51
N ALA A 365 -1.76 -5.34 18.29
CA ALA A 365 -3.14 -5.67 17.89
C ALA A 365 -3.18 -6.36 16.50
N LEU A 366 -2.33 -5.91 15.56
CA LEU A 366 -2.24 -6.45 14.22
C LEU A 366 -1.46 -7.78 14.13
N ALA A 367 -0.77 -8.21 15.19
CA ALA A 367 -0.06 -9.49 15.25
C ALA A 367 -1.01 -10.70 15.26
N GLY A 368 -2.27 -10.52 15.68
CA GLY A 368 -3.31 -11.55 15.65
C GLY A 368 -3.66 -12.06 14.24
N PRO A 369 -4.44 -13.15 14.14
CA PRO A 369 -4.97 -13.64 12.87
C PRO A 369 -5.79 -12.58 12.12
N ILE A 370 -5.91 -12.75 10.80
CA ILE A 370 -6.75 -11.93 9.92
C ILE A 370 -8.19 -12.45 9.87
#